data_649b732d6a13319628a2173af2e63eb7
#
_entry.id   649b732d6a13319628a2173af2e63eb7
#
_cell.length_a   1.000
_cell.length_b   1.000
_cell.length_c   1.000
_cell.angle_alpha   90.00
_cell.angle_beta   90.00
_cell.angle_gamma   90.00
#
_symmetry.space_group_name_H-M   'P 1'
#
loop_
_entity.id
_entity.type
_entity.pdbx_description
1 polymer ?
#
loop_
_entity_poly.entity_id
_entity_poly.type
_entity_poly.pdbx_seq_one_letter_code
_entity_poly.pdbx_strand_id
1 'polypeptide(L)'
;MFGGKPVKMNYSLIPSCVYTLPEVASVGMREEAAREVYSNVRVGSFPMSASGRALIRDESQGFVKVITEDKYGEILGIHVAGPGATELITQAETIMALEGTIEDMCRIIYPHPTISEALFEAAMDTFGMSIHLPKKEA
;
A
#
# COMPACT_ATOMS: atom_id res chain seq x y z
N MET A 1 -24.29 -14.35 -16.90
CA MET A 1 -24.43 -13.70 -18.20
C MET A 1 -23.74 -14.48 -19.30
N PHE A 2 -22.59 -15.09 -19.08
CA PHE A 2 -21.81 -15.76 -20.12
C PHE A 2 -21.51 -17.24 -19.81
N GLY A 3 -22.40 -17.94 -19.11
CA GLY A 3 -22.30 -19.38 -18.82
C GLY A 3 -21.15 -19.79 -17.89
N GLY A 4 -20.46 -18.82 -17.30
CA GLY A 4 -19.38 -19.06 -16.33
C GLY A 4 -19.94 -19.48 -14.95
N LYS A 5 -19.15 -20.24 -14.19
CA LYS A 5 -19.46 -20.53 -12.79
C LYS A 5 -19.43 -19.21 -12.00
N PRO A 6 -20.38 -18.97 -11.05
CA PRO A 6 -20.34 -17.79 -10.20
C PRO A 6 -19.06 -17.80 -9.38
N VAL A 7 -18.30 -16.70 -9.42
CA VAL A 7 -17.13 -16.49 -8.57
C VAL A 7 -17.60 -15.80 -7.29
N LYS A 8 -17.24 -16.35 -6.13
CA LYS A 8 -17.55 -15.74 -4.83
C LYS A 8 -16.70 -14.49 -4.68
N MET A 9 -17.36 -13.36 -4.40
CA MET A 9 -16.67 -12.11 -4.13
C MET A 9 -15.91 -12.18 -2.81
N ASN A 10 -14.66 -11.71 -2.82
CA ASN A 10 -13.88 -11.52 -1.61
C ASN A 10 -14.11 -10.09 -1.09
N TYR A 11 -14.93 -9.98 -0.04
CA TYR A 11 -15.28 -8.67 0.54
C TYR A 11 -14.11 -7.97 1.22
N SER A 12 -13.06 -8.69 1.63
CA SER A 12 -11.87 -8.08 2.25
C SER A 12 -11.01 -7.30 1.25
N LEU A 13 -11.23 -7.52 -0.06
CA LEU A 13 -10.52 -6.85 -1.14
C LEU A 13 -11.33 -5.72 -1.79
N ILE A 14 -12.48 -5.35 -1.23
CA ILE A 14 -13.25 -4.20 -1.75
C ILE A 14 -12.53 -2.91 -1.32
N PRO A 15 -12.04 -2.09 -2.27
CA PRO A 15 -11.40 -0.85 -1.92
C PRO A 15 -12.41 0.20 -1.48
N SER A 16 -11.98 1.07 -0.58
CA SER A 16 -12.74 2.26 -0.15
C SER A 16 -12.02 3.51 -0.65
N CYS A 17 -12.74 4.40 -1.33
CA CYS A 17 -12.20 5.63 -1.91
C CYS A 17 -12.99 6.85 -1.46
N VAL A 18 -12.26 7.91 -1.08
CA VAL A 18 -12.81 9.22 -0.75
C VAL A 18 -12.15 10.27 -1.64
N TYR A 19 -12.96 10.91 -2.48
CA TYR A 19 -12.53 11.85 -3.53
C TYR A 19 -12.45 13.27 -2.98
N THR A 20 -11.64 13.45 -1.94
CA THR A 20 -11.31 14.73 -1.34
C THR A 20 -10.00 15.28 -1.90
N LEU A 21 -9.50 16.39 -1.37
CA LEU A 21 -8.18 16.94 -1.69
C LEU A 21 -7.43 17.15 -0.36
N PRO A 22 -6.43 16.29 -0.06
CA PRO A 22 -5.97 15.12 -0.81
C PRO A 22 -6.99 13.98 -0.84
N GLU A 23 -6.87 13.09 -1.85
CA GLU A 23 -7.64 11.86 -1.94
C GLU A 23 -7.26 10.87 -0.83
N VAL A 24 -8.20 9.99 -0.46
CA VAL A 24 -7.92 8.89 0.47
C VAL A 24 -8.47 7.59 -0.09
N ALA A 25 -7.67 6.54 -0.06
CA ALA A 25 -8.09 5.20 -0.46
C ALA A 25 -7.49 4.12 0.43
N SER A 26 -8.19 3.01 0.57
CA SER A 26 -7.72 1.87 1.37
C SER A 26 -8.28 0.56 0.88
N VAL A 27 -7.54 -0.53 1.08
CA VAL A 27 -7.99 -1.90 0.87
C VAL A 27 -7.43 -2.78 1.99
N GLY A 28 -8.19 -3.80 2.41
CA GLY A 28 -7.80 -4.73 3.45
C GLY A 28 -7.98 -4.20 4.87
N MET A 29 -7.18 -4.71 5.80
CA MET A 29 -7.31 -4.46 7.23
C MET A 29 -6.67 -3.13 7.65
N ARG A 30 -7.23 -2.50 8.68
CA ARG A 30 -6.54 -1.47 9.46
C ARG A 30 -5.52 -2.10 10.39
N GLU A 31 -4.52 -1.32 10.79
CA GLU A 31 -3.43 -1.80 11.65
C GLU A 31 -3.95 -2.39 12.98
N GLU A 32 -4.89 -1.70 13.62
CA GLU A 32 -5.47 -2.16 14.89
C GLU A 32 -6.12 -3.55 14.74
N ALA A 33 -6.96 -3.70 13.70
CA ALA A 33 -7.62 -4.98 13.43
C ALA A 33 -6.63 -6.09 13.04
N ALA A 34 -5.58 -5.76 12.30
CA ALA A 34 -4.53 -6.71 11.97
C ALA A 34 -3.79 -7.20 13.23
N ARG A 35 -3.48 -6.31 14.17
CA ARG A 35 -2.81 -6.65 15.43
C ARG A 35 -3.69 -7.45 16.39
N GLU A 36 -5.01 -7.39 16.26
CA GLU A 36 -5.95 -8.25 17.03
C GLU A 36 -5.94 -9.70 16.51
N VAL A 37 -5.68 -9.91 15.23
CA VAL A 37 -5.78 -11.23 14.58
C VAL A 37 -4.42 -11.91 14.42
N TYR A 38 -3.38 -11.13 14.13
CA TYR A 38 -2.04 -11.63 13.83
C TYR A 38 -1.05 -11.25 14.94
N SER A 39 -0.28 -12.21 15.42
CA SER A 39 0.71 -12.00 16.49
C SER A 39 1.89 -11.11 16.06
N ASN A 40 2.26 -11.17 14.77
CA ASN A 40 3.42 -10.48 14.23
C ASN A 40 3.00 -9.65 13.03
N VAL A 41 2.76 -8.37 13.25
CA VAL A 41 2.39 -7.39 12.19
C VAL A 41 3.52 -6.41 12.02
N ARG A 42 4.00 -6.27 10.78
CA ARG A 42 4.90 -5.20 10.35
C ARG A 42 4.09 -4.09 9.69
N VAL A 43 4.53 -2.88 9.90
CA VAL A 43 3.94 -1.69 9.28
C VAL A 43 5.04 -0.84 8.70
N GLY A 44 4.91 -0.52 7.42
CA GLY A 44 5.75 0.44 6.75
C GLY A 44 4.93 1.65 6.31
N SER A 45 5.55 2.82 6.33
CA SER A 45 4.89 4.06 5.95
C SER A 45 5.86 4.98 5.20
N PHE A 46 5.35 5.64 4.16
CA PHE A 46 6.12 6.59 3.38
C PHE A 46 5.33 7.89 3.19
N PRO A 47 5.83 9.05 3.67
CA PRO A 47 5.16 10.32 3.51
C PRO A 47 5.30 10.84 2.07
N MET A 48 4.25 11.44 1.52
CA MET A 48 4.28 12.04 0.19
C MET A 48 5.29 13.19 0.08
N SER A 49 5.64 13.84 1.18
CA SER A 49 6.69 14.86 1.25
C SER A 49 8.10 14.35 0.92
N ALA A 50 8.32 13.03 0.96
CA ALA A 50 9.57 12.40 0.52
C ALA A 50 9.51 11.89 -0.93
N SER A 51 8.36 11.97 -1.60
CA SER A 51 8.19 11.57 -2.99
C SER A 51 8.61 12.68 -3.94
N GLY A 52 9.62 12.45 -4.78
CA GLY A 52 10.06 13.41 -5.80
C GLY A 52 8.91 13.82 -6.75
N ARG A 53 8.05 12.88 -7.12
CA ARG A 53 6.91 13.19 -8.00
C ARG A 53 5.84 14.04 -7.31
N ALA A 54 5.56 13.79 -6.04
CA ALA A 54 4.62 14.58 -5.27
C ALA A 54 5.12 16.03 -5.09
N LEU A 55 6.43 16.20 -4.86
CA LEU A 55 7.05 17.52 -4.78
C LEU A 55 6.98 18.26 -6.13
N ILE A 56 7.25 17.61 -7.25
CA ILE A 56 7.13 18.22 -8.60
C ILE A 56 5.70 18.70 -8.87
N ARG A 57 4.69 18.01 -8.32
CA ARG A 57 3.27 18.37 -8.49
C ARG A 57 2.76 19.39 -7.47
N ASP A 58 3.60 19.77 -6.49
CA ASP A 58 3.18 20.57 -5.33
C ASP A 58 2.01 19.93 -4.53
N GLU A 59 2.01 18.59 -4.48
CA GLU A 59 0.97 17.77 -3.84
C GLU A 59 1.61 16.84 -2.79
N SER A 60 2.44 17.39 -1.91
CA SER A 60 3.27 16.62 -0.96
C SER A 60 2.56 16.21 0.33
N GLN A 61 1.26 16.46 0.45
CA GLN A 61 0.47 16.06 1.61
C GLN A 61 0.06 14.60 1.55
N GLY A 62 0.15 13.91 2.70
CA GLY A 62 -0.31 12.56 2.85
C GLY A 62 0.80 11.52 3.00
N PHE A 63 0.42 10.25 2.85
CA PHE A 63 1.31 9.10 3.06
C PHE A 63 0.75 7.83 2.40
N VAL A 64 1.61 6.85 2.25
CA VAL A 64 1.24 5.45 2.03
C VAL A 64 1.58 4.65 3.30
N LYS A 65 0.67 3.77 3.73
CA LYS A 65 0.89 2.81 4.80
C LYS A 65 0.62 1.40 4.28
N VAL A 66 1.56 0.48 4.52
CA VAL A 66 1.45 -0.94 4.20
C VAL A 66 1.48 -1.74 5.51
N ILE A 67 0.57 -2.69 5.64
CA ILE A 67 0.43 -3.58 6.80
C ILE A 67 0.61 -5.00 6.28
N THR A 68 1.55 -5.75 6.86
CA THR A 68 1.86 -7.12 6.48
C THR A 68 2.06 -8.00 7.70
N GLU A 69 1.78 -9.30 7.57
CA GLU A 69 2.19 -10.26 8.57
C GLU A 69 3.64 -10.72 8.30
N ASP A 70 4.34 -11.11 9.37
CA ASP A 70 5.79 -11.33 9.33
C ASP A 70 6.21 -12.72 8.83
N LYS A 71 5.35 -13.73 8.94
CA LYS A 71 5.74 -15.13 8.70
C LYS A 71 5.80 -15.49 7.21
N TYR A 72 4.81 -15.04 6.46
CA TYR A 72 4.67 -15.36 5.03
C TYR A 72 4.73 -14.13 4.13
N GLY A 73 4.81 -12.94 4.73
CA GLY A 73 4.82 -11.68 3.98
C GLY A 73 3.46 -11.32 3.38
N GLU A 74 2.35 -11.89 3.90
CA GLU A 74 1.00 -11.58 3.42
C GLU A 74 0.70 -10.10 3.63
N ILE A 75 0.21 -9.44 2.59
CA ILE A 75 -0.23 -8.05 2.65
C ILE A 75 -1.63 -8.01 3.23
N LEU A 76 -1.77 -7.51 4.45
CA LEU A 76 -3.04 -7.47 5.19
C LEU A 76 -3.87 -6.23 4.84
N GLY A 77 -3.22 -5.13 4.50
CA GLY A 77 -3.90 -3.90 4.11
C GLY A 77 -2.96 -2.81 3.62
N ILE A 78 -3.49 -1.96 2.76
CA ILE A 78 -2.79 -0.78 2.24
C ILE A 78 -3.72 0.43 2.32
N HIS A 79 -3.18 1.55 2.81
CA HIS A 79 -3.87 2.80 2.99
C HIS A 79 -3.06 3.92 2.35
N VAL A 80 -3.71 4.73 1.55
CA VAL A 80 -3.10 5.84 0.83
C VAL A 80 -3.89 7.11 1.11
N ALA A 81 -3.20 8.16 1.51
CA ALA A 81 -3.73 9.52 1.50
C ALA A 81 -2.77 10.36 0.66
N GLY A 82 -3.27 11.08 -0.34
CA GLY A 82 -2.40 11.90 -1.20
C GLY A 82 -2.81 11.89 -2.65
N PRO A 83 -1.94 12.42 -3.54
CA PRO A 83 -2.23 12.56 -4.95
C PRO A 83 -2.42 11.18 -5.63
N GLY A 84 -3.55 11.01 -6.30
CA GLY A 84 -3.86 9.80 -7.03
C GLY A 84 -4.10 8.57 -6.15
N ALA A 85 -4.46 8.75 -4.87
CA ALA A 85 -4.73 7.65 -3.95
C ALA A 85 -5.78 6.67 -4.49
N THR A 86 -6.83 7.20 -5.13
CA THR A 86 -7.92 6.42 -5.69
C THR A 86 -7.51 5.59 -6.92
N GLU A 87 -6.48 5.99 -7.64
CA GLU A 87 -5.88 5.22 -8.73
C GLU A 87 -4.84 4.22 -8.23
N LEU A 88 -4.03 4.63 -7.24
CA LEU A 88 -2.98 3.79 -6.66
C LEU A 88 -3.54 2.55 -5.96
N ILE A 89 -4.72 2.66 -5.35
CA ILE A 89 -5.29 1.56 -4.57
C ILE A 89 -5.56 0.31 -5.41
N THR A 90 -5.80 0.46 -6.70
CA THR A 90 -5.98 -0.69 -7.61
C THR A 90 -4.69 -1.51 -7.76
N GLN A 91 -3.51 -0.89 -7.68
CA GLN A 91 -2.23 -1.63 -7.68
C GLN A 91 -2.11 -2.48 -6.41
N ALA A 92 -2.50 -1.93 -5.26
CA ALA A 92 -2.54 -2.63 -3.98
C ALA A 92 -3.54 -3.79 -4.01
N GLU A 93 -4.76 -3.55 -4.46
CA GLU A 93 -5.80 -4.56 -4.62
C GLU A 93 -5.35 -5.70 -5.55
N THR A 94 -4.72 -5.35 -6.67
CA THR A 94 -4.25 -6.32 -7.65
C THR A 94 -3.23 -7.30 -7.04
N ILE A 95 -2.24 -6.80 -6.30
CA ILE A 95 -1.23 -7.68 -5.69
C ILE A 95 -1.85 -8.54 -4.59
N MET A 96 -2.76 -8.00 -3.79
CA MET A 96 -3.48 -8.74 -2.75
C MET A 96 -4.42 -9.80 -3.37
N ALA A 97 -5.11 -9.48 -4.46
CA ALA A 97 -6.02 -10.41 -5.15
C ALA A 97 -5.27 -11.58 -5.80
N LEU A 98 -4.02 -11.38 -6.17
CA LEU A 98 -3.12 -12.42 -6.70
C LEU A 98 -2.34 -13.15 -5.61
N GLU A 99 -2.66 -12.93 -4.33
CA GLU A 99 -1.96 -13.51 -3.17
C GLU A 99 -0.45 -13.19 -3.19
N GLY A 100 -0.07 -12.04 -3.79
CA GLY A 100 1.31 -11.58 -3.79
C GLY A 100 1.75 -11.13 -2.39
N THR A 101 3.03 -11.32 -2.13
CA THR A 101 3.66 -11.00 -0.84
C THR A 101 4.26 -9.60 -0.83
N ILE A 102 4.66 -9.15 0.36
CA ILE A 102 5.40 -7.89 0.51
C ILE A 102 6.74 -7.93 -0.24
N GLU A 103 7.40 -9.07 -0.31
CA GLU A 103 8.63 -9.27 -1.08
C GLU A 103 8.40 -9.13 -2.58
N ASP A 104 7.25 -9.63 -3.08
CA ASP A 104 6.88 -9.45 -4.49
C ASP A 104 6.68 -7.97 -4.80
N MET A 105 6.01 -7.23 -3.93
CA MET A 105 5.85 -5.78 -4.05
C MET A 105 7.20 -5.05 -4.09
N CYS A 106 8.18 -5.48 -3.28
CA CYS A 106 9.53 -4.93 -3.28
C CYS A 106 10.37 -5.30 -4.51
N ARG A 107 10.00 -6.33 -5.28
CA ARG A 107 10.70 -6.76 -6.51
C ARG A 107 10.19 -6.10 -7.77
N ILE A 108 9.01 -5.49 -7.73
CA ILE A 108 8.44 -4.78 -8.88
C ILE A 108 9.34 -3.57 -9.21
N ILE A 109 9.61 -3.36 -10.49
CA ILE A 109 10.31 -2.18 -10.98
C ILE A 109 9.29 -1.06 -11.20
N TYR A 110 9.38 -0.02 -10.38
CA TYR A 110 8.53 1.15 -10.51
C TYR A 110 9.16 2.19 -11.45
N PRO A 111 8.37 2.81 -12.35
CA PRO A 111 8.90 3.89 -13.19
C PRO A 111 9.21 5.13 -12.34
N HIS A 112 10.29 5.82 -12.69
CA HIS A 112 10.75 7.04 -12.00
C HIS A 112 10.67 8.27 -12.91
N PRO A 113 10.18 9.45 -12.41
CA PRO A 113 9.54 9.66 -11.11
C PRO A 113 8.02 9.43 -11.19
N THR A 114 7.46 8.69 -10.25
CA THR A 114 6.02 8.45 -10.16
C THR A 114 5.53 8.49 -8.71
N ILE A 115 4.20 8.69 -8.53
CA ILE A 115 3.57 8.55 -7.20
C ILE A 115 3.55 7.07 -6.77
N SER A 116 3.52 6.12 -7.71
CA SER A 116 3.53 4.68 -7.42
C SER A 116 4.78 4.22 -6.64
N GLU A 117 5.91 4.95 -6.77
CA GLU A 117 7.11 4.66 -5.96
C GLU A 117 6.84 4.77 -4.45
N ALA A 118 5.84 5.55 -4.03
CA ALA A 118 5.47 5.63 -2.62
C ALA A 118 4.94 4.29 -2.06
N LEU A 119 4.32 3.44 -2.91
CA LEU A 119 3.94 2.08 -2.54
C LEU A 119 5.19 1.21 -2.30
N PHE A 120 6.18 1.29 -3.20
CA PHE A 120 7.46 0.58 -3.05
C PHE A 120 8.19 1.01 -1.77
N GLU A 121 8.32 2.31 -1.54
CA GLU A 121 9.02 2.86 -0.37
C GLU A 121 8.33 2.44 0.94
N ALA A 122 6.99 2.46 0.99
CA ALA A 122 6.25 1.99 2.16
C ALA A 122 6.40 0.47 2.36
N ALA A 123 6.46 -0.32 1.27
CA ALA A 123 6.75 -1.74 1.35
C ALA A 123 8.16 -2.00 1.88
N MET A 124 9.17 -1.31 1.37
CA MET A 124 10.55 -1.40 1.85
C MET A 124 10.70 -0.95 3.30
N ASP A 125 9.88 0.02 3.75
CA ASP A 125 9.89 0.48 5.15
C ASP A 125 9.41 -0.58 6.14
N THR A 126 8.64 -1.59 5.72
CA THR A 126 8.29 -2.74 6.57
C THR A 126 9.52 -3.54 7.01
N PHE A 127 10.61 -3.45 6.25
CA PHE A 127 11.92 -4.05 6.54
C PHE A 127 12.93 -3.03 7.08
N GLY A 128 12.56 -1.75 7.25
CA GLY A 128 13.48 -0.67 7.57
C GLY A 128 14.47 -0.34 6.45
N MET A 129 14.14 -0.69 5.19
CA MET A 129 15.00 -0.57 4.02
C MET A 129 14.53 0.47 3.00
N SER A 130 13.60 1.35 3.37
CA SER A 130 13.19 2.48 2.53
C SER A 130 14.41 3.30 2.09
N ILE A 131 14.44 3.72 0.83
CA ILE A 131 15.60 4.39 0.22
C ILE A 131 15.61 5.87 0.57
N HIS A 132 14.42 6.51 0.56
CA HIS A 132 14.28 7.96 0.71
C HIS A 132 13.85 8.39 2.12
N LEU A 133 13.87 7.47 3.10
CA LEU A 133 13.65 7.80 4.51
C LEU A 133 14.95 7.72 5.31
N PRO A 134 15.08 8.50 6.39
CA PRO A 134 16.16 8.29 7.36
C PRO A 134 16.12 6.84 7.88
N LYS A 135 17.30 6.25 8.05
CA LYS A 135 17.39 4.92 8.66
C LYS A 135 16.80 4.97 10.07
N LYS A 136 15.92 4.04 10.38
CA LYS A 136 15.44 3.84 11.75
C LYS A 136 16.63 3.36 12.58
N GLU A 137 16.97 4.08 13.66
CA GLU A 137 17.93 3.57 14.64
C GLU A 137 17.36 2.29 15.26
N ALA A 138 18.21 1.28 15.37
CA ALA A 138 17.85 -0.05 15.89
C ALA A 138 17.62 -0.03 17.40
#